data_9d466e999b0643b30338d5a3b9ea1dbf
#
_entry.id   9d466e999b0643b30338d5a3b9ea1dbf
#
_cell.length_a   1.000
_cell.length_b   1.000
_cell.length_c   1.000
_cell.angle_alpha   90.00
_cell.angle_beta   90.00
_cell.angle_gamma   90.00
#
_symmetry.space_group_name_H-M   'P 1'
#
loop_
_entity.id
_entity.type
_entity.pdbx_description
1 polymer ?
#
loop_
_entity_poly.entity_id
_entity_poly.type
_entity_poly.pdbx_seq_one_letter_code
_entity_poly.pdbx_strand_id
1 'polypeptide(L)'
;SPELTIDKPTNGEKINRETVTVEGLITDENIDTVTVNGFNAKISDGKYSHRVILDNGTNEITVVATDKAGNSTSKTVTVTADFDAPIISNLKPATDITITTGRTVKIEFDSEPGLKPTFVIHMPLTNLVQNATELPMMEQGNGHYVGYWTVPADTVANGAVIEVIAIDDFNNETRQKAAGKLYINLPVITEGTGDAAAEEQSSKEEELTETPNLKDADLTVTP
;
A
#
# COMPACT_ATOMS: atom_id res chain seq x y z
N SER A 1 -31.82 -43.55 -0.03
CA SER A 1 -31.18 -42.35 -0.58
C SER A 1 -30.10 -41.88 0.35
N PRO A 2 -28.99 -41.42 -0.20
CA PRO A 2 -27.87 -40.94 0.57
C PRO A 2 -28.27 -39.77 1.48
N GLU A 3 -27.65 -39.67 2.67
CA GLU A 3 -27.64 -38.44 3.48
C GLU A 3 -26.36 -37.64 3.09
N LEU A 4 -26.54 -36.35 2.91
CA LEU A 4 -25.47 -35.45 2.40
C LEU A 4 -25.39 -34.21 3.24
N THR A 5 -24.17 -33.78 3.61
CA THR A 5 -23.90 -32.43 4.13
C THR A 5 -22.96 -31.67 3.23
N ILE A 6 -22.99 -30.36 3.28
CA ILE A 6 -21.93 -29.46 2.78
C ILE A 6 -21.39 -28.71 4.00
N ASP A 7 -20.18 -29.04 4.41
CA ASP A 7 -19.56 -28.47 5.61
C ASP A 7 -18.72 -27.25 5.24
N LYS A 8 -18.17 -27.24 4.03
CA LYS A 8 -17.45 -26.12 3.41
C LYS A 8 -17.74 -26.05 1.91
N PRO A 9 -17.83 -24.82 1.35
CA PRO A 9 -17.97 -23.54 2.06
C PRO A 9 -19.31 -23.41 2.78
N THR A 10 -19.42 -22.45 3.69
CA THR A 10 -20.71 -22.11 4.33
C THR A 10 -21.55 -21.26 3.37
N ASN A 11 -22.88 -21.37 3.50
CA ASN A 11 -23.77 -20.57 2.68
C ASN A 11 -23.61 -19.07 2.96
N GLY A 12 -23.43 -18.26 1.92
CA GLY A 12 -23.18 -16.81 2.01
C GLY A 12 -21.72 -16.44 2.31
N GLU A 13 -20.78 -17.40 2.28
CA GLU A 13 -19.36 -17.13 2.53
C GLU A 13 -18.80 -16.17 1.49
N LYS A 14 -17.98 -15.21 1.96
CA LYS A 14 -17.16 -14.32 1.11
C LYS A 14 -15.79 -14.94 0.87
N ILE A 15 -15.37 -15.05 -0.36
CA ILE A 15 -14.14 -15.74 -0.76
C ILE A 15 -13.31 -14.80 -1.65
N ASN A 16 -12.04 -14.58 -1.27
CA ASN A 16 -11.09 -13.76 -2.04
C ASN A 16 -10.07 -14.59 -2.83
N ARG A 17 -10.48 -15.73 -3.34
CA ARG A 17 -9.64 -16.66 -4.10
C ARG A 17 -10.43 -17.23 -5.27
N GLU A 18 -9.70 -17.52 -6.35
CA GLU A 18 -10.27 -18.15 -7.56
C GLU A 18 -10.78 -19.58 -7.35
N THR A 19 -10.50 -20.19 -6.21
CA THR A 19 -10.91 -21.58 -5.95
C THR A 19 -11.34 -21.78 -4.52
N VAL A 20 -12.27 -22.73 -4.34
CA VAL A 20 -12.72 -23.23 -3.04
C VAL A 20 -12.73 -24.75 -3.03
N THR A 21 -12.36 -25.35 -1.91
CA THR A 21 -12.57 -26.79 -1.70
C THR A 21 -13.93 -27.01 -1.06
N VAL A 22 -14.78 -27.78 -1.74
CA VAL A 22 -16.09 -28.19 -1.25
C VAL A 22 -15.93 -29.52 -0.51
N GLU A 23 -16.35 -29.56 0.72
CA GLU A 23 -16.20 -30.71 1.61
C GLU A 23 -17.49 -30.97 2.38
N GLY A 24 -17.76 -32.24 2.68
CA GLY A 24 -18.87 -32.63 3.50
C GLY A 24 -18.89 -34.13 3.81
N LEU A 25 -19.95 -34.54 4.45
CA LEU A 25 -20.18 -35.93 4.82
C LEU A 25 -21.23 -36.56 3.91
N ILE A 26 -21.09 -37.83 3.73
CA ILE A 26 -22.05 -38.66 3.05
C ILE A 26 -22.25 -39.97 3.85
N THR A 27 -23.50 -40.28 4.10
CA THR A 27 -23.89 -41.48 4.84
C THR A 27 -24.80 -42.33 3.95
N ASP A 28 -24.24 -43.38 3.41
CA ASP A 28 -24.93 -44.45 2.68
C ASP A 28 -23.96 -45.61 2.49
N GLU A 29 -24.38 -46.85 2.78
CA GLU A 29 -23.52 -48.04 2.60
C GLU A 29 -23.27 -48.39 1.13
N ASN A 30 -24.12 -47.90 0.22
CA ASN A 30 -24.10 -48.24 -1.19
C ASN A 30 -23.91 -47.03 -2.10
N ILE A 31 -23.10 -46.07 -1.66
CA ILE A 31 -22.80 -44.90 -2.48
C ILE A 31 -22.16 -45.28 -3.82
N ASP A 32 -22.60 -44.67 -4.88
CA ASP A 32 -22.02 -44.83 -6.21
C ASP A 32 -21.17 -43.62 -6.56
N THR A 33 -21.76 -42.42 -6.56
CA THR A 33 -21.07 -41.20 -6.94
C THR A 33 -21.46 -40.01 -6.04
N VAL A 34 -20.51 -39.08 -5.91
CA VAL A 34 -20.77 -37.71 -5.45
C VAL A 34 -20.23 -36.78 -6.51
N THR A 35 -21.05 -35.86 -6.95
CA THR A 35 -20.63 -34.81 -7.89
C THR A 35 -20.77 -33.43 -7.27
N VAL A 36 -19.84 -32.51 -7.62
CA VAL A 36 -19.91 -31.09 -7.29
C VAL A 36 -19.94 -30.33 -8.61
N ASN A 37 -21.00 -29.58 -8.85
CA ASN A 37 -21.26 -28.91 -10.13
C ASN A 37 -21.10 -29.86 -11.34
N GLY A 38 -21.52 -31.12 -11.16
CA GLY A 38 -21.44 -32.15 -12.21
C GLY A 38 -20.08 -32.86 -12.33
N PHE A 39 -19.06 -32.49 -11.58
CA PHE A 39 -17.75 -33.12 -11.58
C PHE A 39 -17.60 -34.12 -10.40
N ASN A 40 -17.02 -35.28 -10.66
CA ASN A 40 -16.84 -36.28 -9.63
C ASN A 40 -15.94 -35.78 -8.48
N ALA A 41 -16.45 -35.91 -7.25
CA ALA A 41 -15.70 -35.69 -6.05
C ALA A 41 -14.89 -36.90 -5.61
N LYS A 42 -13.80 -36.66 -4.91
CA LYS A 42 -13.07 -37.73 -4.22
C LYS A 42 -13.85 -38.13 -2.97
N ILE A 43 -14.09 -39.43 -2.81
CA ILE A 43 -14.77 -39.99 -1.63
C ILE A 43 -13.76 -40.83 -0.83
N SER A 44 -13.70 -40.65 0.48
CA SER A 44 -12.91 -41.44 1.42
C SER A 44 -13.55 -41.41 2.79
N ASP A 45 -13.76 -42.59 3.39
CA ASP A 45 -14.25 -42.73 4.78
C ASP A 45 -15.53 -41.90 5.10
N GLY A 46 -16.52 -41.95 4.20
CA GLY A 46 -17.77 -41.20 4.36
C GLY A 46 -17.64 -39.68 4.20
N LYS A 47 -16.50 -39.21 3.70
CA LYS A 47 -16.26 -37.79 3.35
C LYS A 47 -16.09 -37.66 1.86
N TYR A 48 -16.49 -36.50 1.34
CA TYR A 48 -16.16 -36.15 -0.04
C TYR A 48 -15.44 -34.81 -0.09
N SER A 49 -14.65 -34.59 -1.11
CA SER A 49 -14.03 -33.32 -1.40
C SER A 49 -13.86 -33.11 -2.91
N HIS A 50 -14.05 -31.84 -3.34
CA HIS A 50 -13.80 -31.41 -4.70
C HIS A 50 -13.40 -29.94 -4.74
N ARG A 51 -12.46 -29.59 -5.61
CA ARG A 51 -12.03 -28.21 -5.80
C ARG A 51 -12.83 -27.55 -6.93
N VAL A 52 -13.50 -26.45 -6.61
CA VAL A 52 -14.31 -25.67 -7.55
C VAL A 52 -13.57 -24.40 -7.93
N ILE A 53 -13.58 -24.05 -9.21
CA ILE A 53 -13.14 -22.75 -9.71
C ILE A 53 -14.31 -21.79 -9.60
N LEU A 54 -14.06 -20.57 -9.08
CA LEU A 54 -15.04 -19.52 -8.88
C LEU A 54 -14.85 -18.41 -9.90
N ASP A 55 -15.96 -17.77 -10.26
CA ASP A 55 -15.96 -16.49 -10.96
C ASP A 55 -16.19 -15.34 -9.94
N ASN A 56 -15.71 -14.14 -10.24
CA ASN A 56 -16.07 -12.96 -9.45
C ASN A 56 -17.60 -12.77 -9.43
N GLY A 57 -18.13 -12.52 -8.25
CA GLY A 57 -19.56 -12.40 -8.01
C GLY A 57 -20.16 -13.65 -7.34
N THR A 58 -21.44 -13.87 -7.58
CA THR A 58 -22.20 -14.96 -6.94
C THR A 58 -21.96 -16.29 -7.65
N ASN A 59 -21.56 -17.29 -6.89
CA ASN A 59 -21.36 -18.67 -7.35
C ASN A 59 -22.33 -19.61 -6.62
N GLU A 60 -23.04 -20.41 -7.35
CA GLU A 60 -23.88 -21.48 -6.84
C GLU A 60 -23.14 -22.81 -6.93
N ILE A 61 -23.03 -23.53 -5.83
CA ILE A 61 -22.32 -24.82 -5.75
C ILE A 61 -23.33 -25.88 -5.37
N THR A 62 -23.60 -26.79 -6.28
CA THR A 62 -24.54 -27.92 -6.10
C THR A 62 -23.79 -29.21 -5.96
N VAL A 63 -24.08 -29.94 -4.87
CA VAL A 63 -23.54 -31.27 -4.61
C VAL A 63 -24.66 -32.30 -4.74
N VAL A 64 -24.41 -33.35 -5.50
CA VAL A 64 -25.35 -34.44 -5.71
C VAL A 64 -24.68 -35.76 -5.33
N ALA A 65 -25.29 -36.50 -4.43
CA ALA A 65 -24.90 -37.84 -4.05
C ALA A 65 -25.89 -38.85 -4.63
N THR A 66 -25.41 -39.90 -5.25
CA THR A 66 -26.22 -40.98 -5.88
C THR A 66 -25.78 -42.34 -5.36
N ASP A 67 -26.76 -43.18 -4.96
CA ASP A 67 -26.51 -44.56 -4.56
C ASP A 67 -26.54 -45.51 -5.76
N LYS A 68 -26.11 -46.75 -5.57
CA LYS A 68 -26.10 -47.80 -6.62
C LYS A 68 -27.50 -48.21 -7.10
N ALA A 69 -28.56 -47.86 -6.36
CA ALA A 69 -29.93 -48.08 -6.76
C ALA A 69 -30.51 -46.89 -7.58
N GLY A 70 -29.71 -45.86 -7.81
CA GLY A 70 -30.11 -44.66 -8.57
C GLY A 70 -30.86 -43.60 -7.77
N ASN A 71 -30.98 -43.74 -6.44
CA ASN A 71 -31.56 -42.65 -5.62
C ASN A 71 -30.55 -41.55 -5.40
N SER A 72 -30.99 -40.31 -5.49
CA SER A 72 -30.13 -39.13 -5.36
C SER A 72 -30.60 -38.17 -4.28
N THR A 73 -29.64 -37.50 -3.65
CA THR A 73 -29.85 -36.35 -2.76
C THR A 73 -28.99 -35.19 -3.24
N SER A 74 -29.58 -34.01 -3.31
CA SER A 74 -28.90 -32.78 -3.73
C SER A 74 -28.94 -31.73 -2.65
N LYS A 75 -27.84 -30.98 -2.49
CA LYS A 75 -27.73 -29.76 -1.68
C LYS A 75 -26.97 -28.69 -2.42
N THR A 76 -27.34 -27.44 -2.16
CA THR A 76 -26.75 -26.27 -2.80
C THR A 76 -26.35 -25.26 -1.73
N VAL A 77 -25.19 -24.63 -1.92
CA VAL A 77 -24.74 -23.43 -1.19
C VAL A 77 -24.38 -22.34 -2.17
N THR A 78 -24.57 -21.11 -1.76
CA THR A 78 -24.18 -19.93 -2.54
C THR A 78 -23.04 -19.23 -1.83
N VAL A 79 -21.97 -18.88 -2.59
CA VAL A 79 -20.85 -18.06 -2.11
C VAL A 79 -20.68 -16.84 -3.00
N THR A 80 -20.08 -15.79 -2.46
CA THR A 80 -19.71 -14.63 -3.26
C THR A 80 -18.18 -14.53 -3.30
N ALA A 81 -17.62 -14.50 -4.49
CA ALA A 81 -16.18 -14.37 -4.68
C ALA A 81 -15.82 -12.99 -5.24
N ASP A 82 -14.75 -12.43 -4.72
CA ASP A 82 -14.04 -11.31 -5.30
C ASP A 82 -12.56 -11.45 -4.95
N PHE A 83 -11.74 -11.60 -5.97
CA PHE A 83 -10.30 -11.80 -5.83
C PHE A 83 -9.50 -10.74 -6.60
N ASP A 84 -10.16 -9.68 -7.04
CA ASP A 84 -9.52 -8.51 -7.64
C ASP A 84 -9.17 -7.48 -6.56
N ALA A 85 -7.90 -7.07 -6.51
CA ALA A 85 -7.49 -6.04 -5.58
C ALA A 85 -7.91 -4.64 -6.06
N PRO A 86 -8.25 -3.71 -5.14
CA PRO A 86 -8.62 -2.34 -5.48
C PRO A 86 -7.55 -1.65 -6.33
N ILE A 87 -7.97 -0.83 -7.30
CA ILE A 87 -7.06 -0.05 -8.14
C ILE A 87 -6.94 1.36 -7.56
N ILE A 88 -5.71 1.77 -7.20
CA ILE A 88 -5.40 3.13 -6.75
C ILE A 88 -5.02 3.98 -7.95
N SER A 89 -5.67 5.12 -8.12
CA SER A 89 -5.39 6.11 -9.16
C SER A 89 -5.33 7.53 -8.59
N ASN A 90 -4.72 8.45 -9.33
CA ASN A 90 -4.60 9.86 -8.97
C ASN A 90 -4.02 10.12 -7.56
N LEU A 91 -3.12 9.24 -7.10
CA LEU A 91 -2.52 9.35 -5.77
C LEU A 91 -1.68 10.63 -5.63
N LYS A 92 -1.98 11.41 -4.59
CA LYS A 92 -1.27 12.63 -4.24
C LYS A 92 -0.69 12.55 -2.82
N PRO A 93 0.44 13.24 -2.58
CA PRO A 93 1.11 14.21 -3.46
C PRO A 93 1.83 13.53 -4.64
N ALA A 94 1.67 14.12 -5.84
CA ALA A 94 2.33 13.64 -7.06
C ALA A 94 3.74 14.25 -7.23
N THR A 95 4.03 15.33 -6.50
CA THR A 95 5.32 16.04 -6.51
C THR A 95 5.82 16.23 -5.08
N ASP A 96 7.11 16.44 -4.95
CA ASP A 96 7.77 16.66 -3.67
C ASP A 96 7.20 17.88 -2.93
N ILE A 97 7.10 17.78 -1.61
CA ILE A 97 6.59 18.81 -0.71
C ILE A 97 7.65 19.12 0.34
N THR A 98 8.02 20.40 0.46
CA THR A 98 8.77 20.92 1.61
C THR A 98 7.79 21.47 2.64
N ILE A 99 7.87 20.97 3.88
CA ILE A 99 6.88 21.27 4.91
C ILE A 99 7.55 21.40 6.29
N THR A 100 6.91 22.17 7.18
CA THR A 100 7.41 22.42 8.54
C THR A 100 6.41 21.94 9.60
N THR A 101 6.88 21.82 10.83
CA THR A 101 6.08 21.48 12.02
C THR A 101 4.75 22.24 12.07
N GLY A 102 3.68 21.52 12.42
CA GLY A 102 2.33 22.06 12.55
C GLY A 102 1.58 22.28 11.23
N ARG A 103 2.24 22.09 10.10
CA ARG A 103 1.58 22.12 8.79
C ARG A 103 0.99 20.75 8.46
N THR A 104 -0.08 20.75 7.67
CA THR A 104 -0.82 19.53 7.30
C THR A 104 -0.62 19.18 5.84
N VAL A 105 -0.29 17.93 5.58
CA VAL A 105 -0.30 17.34 4.24
C VAL A 105 -1.66 16.69 4.01
N LYS A 106 -2.27 16.96 2.87
CA LYS A 106 -3.43 16.26 2.36
C LYS A 106 -2.96 15.11 1.48
N ILE A 107 -3.42 13.90 1.77
CA ILE A 107 -3.20 12.70 0.96
C ILE A 107 -4.54 12.35 0.33
N GLU A 108 -4.57 12.14 -0.97
CA GLU A 108 -5.81 11.77 -1.66
C GLU A 108 -5.55 10.82 -2.82
N PHE A 109 -6.54 9.97 -3.12
CA PHE A 109 -6.54 9.08 -4.26
C PHE A 109 -7.97 8.72 -4.67
N ASP A 110 -8.11 8.15 -5.87
CA ASP A 110 -9.36 7.63 -6.37
C ASP A 110 -9.28 6.10 -6.52
N SER A 111 -10.37 5.43 -6.19
CA SER A 111 -10.56 3.98 -6.32
C SER A 111 -12.05 3.66 -6.42
N GLU A 112 -12.44 2.42 -6.28
CA GLU A 112 -13.81 2.01 -6.09
C GLU A 112 -14.38 2.51 -4.75
N PRO A 113 -15.69 2.73 -4.64
CA PRO A 113 -16.31 3.17 -3.39
C PRO A 113 -16.38 2.04 -2.36
N GLY A 114 -16.45 2.43 -1.07
CA GLY A 114 -16.69 1.51 0.05
C GLY A 114 -15.45 0.85 0.62
N LEU A 115 -14.23 1.26 0.23
CA LEU A 115 -12.99 0.77 0.80
C LEU A 115 -12.75 1.30 2.22
N LYS A 116 -11.82 0.66 2.93
CA LYS A 116 -11.30 1.08 4.22
C LYS A 116 -9.80 1.36 4.13
N PRO A 117 -9.40 2.43 3.42
CA PRO A 117 -8.01 2.71 3.21
C PRO A 117 -7.35 3.33 4.43
N THR A 118 -6.05 3.07 4.55
CA THR A 118 -5.13 3.71 5.48
C THR A 118 -3.94 4.28 4.73
N PHE A 119 -3.16 5.12 5.39
CA PHE A 119 -1.87 5.56 4.90
C PHE A 119 -0.81 5.52 5.98
N VAL A 120 0.43 5.43 5.56
CA VAL A 120 1.62 5.37 6.40
C VAL A 120 2.64 6.38 5.89
N ILE A 121 3.34 7.06 6.79
CA ILE A 121 4.49 7.90 6.45
C ILE A 121 5.76 7.13 6.82
N HIS A 122 6.52 6.70 5.82
CA HIS A 122 7.81 6.06 5.99
C HIS A 122 8.91 7.11 6.09
N MET A 123 9.46 7.28 7.27
CA MET A 123 10.61 8.15 7.47
C MET A 123 11.86 7.50 6.88
N PRO A 124 12.78 8.28 6.27
CA PRO A 124 14.08 7.76 5.87
C PRO A 124 14.79 7.18 7.09
N LEU A 125 15.54 6.11 6.89
CA LEU A 125 16.20 5.35 7.94
C LEU A 125 17.00 6.26 8.88
N THR A 126 16.44 6.50 10.05
CA THR A 126 17.18 6.77 11.25
C THR A 126 17.39 5.43 11.96
N ASN A 127 18.48 5.24 12.70
CA ASN A 127 18.81 3.99 13.40
C ASN A 127 17.78 3.55 14.45
N LEU A 128 16.60 4.12 14.44
CA LEU A 128 15.45 3.82 15.29
C LEU A 128 14.39 3.15 14.44
N VAL A 129 14.08 1.90 14.77
CA VAL A 129 12.90 1.20 14.24
C VAL A 129 11.67 1.93 14.77
N GLN A 130 11.16 2.89 14.01
CA GLN A 130 9.84 3.45 14.26
C GLN A 130 8.82 2.53 13.56
N ASN A 131 7.95 1.91 14.34
CA ASN A 131 6.76 1.29 13.79
C ASN A 131 5.91 2.40 13.19
N ALA A 132 5.83 2.43 11.86
CA ALA A 132 4.98 3.38 11.17
C ALA A 132 3.53 3.11 11.55
N THR A 133 2.83 4.13 12.05
CA THR A 133 1.42 4.04 12.43
C THR A 133 0.56 4.22 11.19
N GLU A 134 -0.35 3.30 10.96
CA GLU A 134 -1.38 3.44 9.93
C GLU A 134 -2.44 4.44 10.39
N LEU A 135 -2.75 5.41 9.54
CA LEU A 135 -3.76 6.43 9.77
C LEU A 135 -4.93 6.24 8.80
N PRO A 136 -6.18 6.36 9.27
CA PRO A 136 -7.34 6.14 8.42
C PRO A 136 -7.52 7.26 7.39
N MET A 137 -8.08 6.89 6.24
CA MET A 137 -8.58 7.82 5.23
C MET A 137 -10.09 7.74 5.16
N MET A 138 -10.74 8.82 4.71
CA MET A 138 -12.19 8.91 4.59
C MET A 138 -12.62 9.06 3.15
N GLU A 139 -13.69 8.36 2.78
CA GLU A 139 -14.34 8.56 1.49
C GLU A 139 -15.13 9.89 1.51
N GLN A 140 -14.86 10.73 0.52
CA GLN A 140 -15.60 11.99 0.30
C GLN A 140 -16.66 11.88 -0.80
N GLY A 141 -16.94 10.65 -1.26
CA GLY A 141 -17.95 10.31 -2.24
C GLY A 141 -17.36 9.65 -3.49
N ASN A 142 -18.11 8.66 -4.01
CA ASN A 142 -17.82 7.97 -5.27
C ASN A 142 -16.38 7.45 -5.43
N GLY A 143 -15.79 6.91 -4.37
CA GLY A 143 -14.45 6.34 -4.42
C GLY A 143 -13.32 7.37 -4.35
N HIS A 144 -13.60 8.62 -3.97
CA HIS A 144 -12.57 9.61 -3.67
C HIS A 144 -12.22 9.58 -2.19
N TYR A 145 -10.96 9.26 -1.86
CA TYR A 145 -10.46 9.10 -0.48
C TYR A 145 -9.49 10.18 -0.11
N VAL A 146 -9.61 10.69 1.13
CA VAL A 146 -8.78 11.76 1.66
C VAL A 146 -8.29 11.43 3.06
N GLY A 147 -7.02 11.65 3.30
CA GLY A 147 -6.38 11.60 4.61
C GLY A 147 -5.58 12.88 4.88
N TYR A 148 -5.35 13.17 6.15
CA TYR A 148 -4.60 14.33 6.59
C TYR A 148 -3.55 13.93 7.61
N TRP A 149 -2.35 14.47 7.42
CA TRP A 149 -1.26 14.28 8.36
C TRP A 149 -0.63 15.64 8.72
N THR A 150 -0.64 15.97 10.00
CA THR A 150 0.00 17.18 10.51
C THR A 150 1.39 16.82 11.03
N VAL A 151 2.40 17.54 10.56
CA VAL A 151 3.79 17.31 10.94
C VAL A 151 3.97 17.50 12.44
N PRO A 152 4.35 16.46 13.19
CA PRO A 152 4.58 16.55 14.62
C PRO A 152 5.79 17.44 14.95
N ALA A 153 5.88 17.89 16.22
CA ALA A 153 7.07 18.54 16.73
C ALA A 153 8.28 17.61 16.60
N ASP A 154 9.46 18.19 16.43
CA ASP A 154 10.76 17.49 16.38
C ASP A 154 10.91 16.46 15.25
N THR A 155 10.02 16.49 14.26
CA THR A 155 10.11 15.66 13.08
C THR A 155 11.02 16.28 12.04
N VAL A 156 12.08 15.56 11.65
CA VAL A 156 12.98 15.96 10.55
C VAL A 156 13.08 14.78 9.58
N ALA A 157 12.89 15.04 8.30
CA ALA A 157 13.00 13.99 7.28
C ALA A 157 13.45 14.55 5.93
N ASN A 158 14.39 13.85 5.31
CA ASN A 158 14.87 14.12 3.96
C ASN A 158 14.33 13.07 3.01
N GLY A 159 13.12 13.30 2.47
CA GLY A 159 12.46 12.40 1.53
C GLY A 159 11.61 11.31 2.18
N ALA A 160 10.78 11.64 3.17
CA ALA A 160 9.80 10.71 3.70
C ALA A 160 8.78 10.30 2.63
N VAL A 161 8.37 9.04 2.64
CA VAL A 161 7.51 8.43 1.62
C VAL A 161 6.14 8.14 2.19
N ILE A 162 5.10 8.57 1.49
CA ILE A 162 3.71 8.23 1.82
C ILE A 162 3.34 6.96 1.08
N GLU A 163 2.80 5.98 1.80
CA GLU A 163 2.22 4.76 1.24
C GLU A 163 0.75 4.68 1.62
N VAL A 164 -0.11 4.43 0.64
CA VAL A 164 -1.53 4.20 0.83
C VAL A 164 -1.79 2.70 0.73
N ILE A 165 -2.67 2.21 1.60
CA ILE A 165 -3.11 0.82 1.66
C ILE A 165 -4.62 0.83 1.48
N ALA A 166 -5.11 0.26 0.39
CA ALA A 166 -6.52 0.14 0.08
C ALA A 166 -6.96 -1.32 0.26
N ILE A 167 -7.99 -1.55 1.06
CA ILE A 167 -8.52 -2.87 1.37
C ILE A 167 -10.02 -2.87 1.12
N ASP A 168 -10.52 -3.87 0.38
CA ASP A 168 -11.94 -4.08 0.13
C ASP A 168 -12.62 -4.95 1.21
N ASP A 169 -13.91 -5.19 1.05
CA ASP A 169 -14.71 -6.02 1.97
C ASP A 169 -14.42 -7.53 1.87
N PHE A 170 -13.61 -7.95 0.88
CA PHE A 170 -13.11 -9.32 0.72
C PHE A 170 -11.68 -9.49 1.23
N ASN A 171 -11.07 -8.44 1.78
CA ASN A 171 -9.67 -8.35 2.21
C ASN A 171 -8.67 -8.48 1.05
N ASN A 172 -9.05 -8.10 -0.16
CA ASN A 172 -8.07 -7.86 -1.22
C ASN A 172 -7.38 -6.53 -0.95
N GLU A 173 -6.05 -6.50 -1.07
CA GLU A 173 -5.23 -5.36 -0.66
C GLU A 173 -4.39 -4.84 -1.82
N THR A 174 -4.33 -3.53 -1.96
CA THR A 174 -3.37 -2.82 -2.81
C THR A 174 -2.59 -1.82 -1.99
N ARG A 175 -1.27 -1.80 -2.17
CA ARG A 175 -0.35 -0.81 -1.59
C ARG A 175 0.29 0.00 -2.69
N GLN A 176 0.30 1.32 -2.52
CA GLN A 176 0.93 2.21 -3.47
C GLN A 176 1.62 3.39 -2.78
N LYS A 177 2.85 3.65 -3.18
CA LYS A 177 3.61 4.81 -2.71
C LYS A 177 3.29 6.02 -3.57
N ALA A 178 3.11 7.19 -2.92
CA ALA A 178 3.00 8.46 -3.62
C ALA A 178 4.31 8.78 -4.35
N ALA A 179 4.21 9.42 -5.51
CA ALA A 179 5.37 9.84 -6.29
C ALA A 179 6.12 10.98 -5.59
N GLY A 180 5.41 11.91 -4.97
CA GLY A 180 5.98 13.01 -4.20
C GLY A 180 6.47 12.56 -2.83
N LYS A 181 7.63 13.08 -2.42
CA LYS A 181 8.26 12.87 -1.11
C LYS A 181 8.09 14.08 -0.23
N LEU A 182 8.20 13.89 1.09
CA LEU A 182 8.14 14.95 2.07
C LEU A 182 9.55 15.31 2.56
N TYR A 183 9.88 16.58 2.48
CA TYR A 183 11.09 17.19 3.02
C TYR A 183 10.68 18.04 4.22
N ILE A 184 10.99 17.56 5.42
CA ILE A 184 10.41 18.06 6.67
C ILE A 184 11.48 18.76 7.50
N ASN A 185 11.25 20.03 7.83
CA ASN A 185 12.10 20.85 8.70
C ASN A 185 13.60 20.79 8.32
N LEU A 186 13.91 20.65 7.04
CA LEU A 186 15.30 20.69 6.58
C LEU A 186 15.86 22.13 6.74
N PRO A 187 17.15 22.27 7.11
CA PRO A 187 17.77 23.58 7.18
C PRO A 187 17.76 24.22 5.78
N VAL A 188 17.39 25.51 5.74
CA VAL A 188 17.51 26.31 4.52
C VAL A 188 19.01 26.59 4.34
N ILE A 189 19.63 26.00 3.30
CA ILE A 189 20.97 26.39 2.89
C ILE A 189 20.81 27.70 2.16
N THR A 190 21.05 28.82 2.84
CA THR A 190 21.22 30.11 2.17
C THR A 190 22.58 30.09 1.49
N GLU A 191 22.60 29.79 0.21
CA GLU A 191 23.78 30.07 -0.60
C GLU A 191 24.02 31.59 -0.57
N GLY A 192 25.16 32.01 -0.06
CA GLY A 192 25.75 33.30 -0.41
C GLY A 192 25.66 34.46 0.55
N THR A 193 26.13 34.33 1.80
CA THR A 193 26.60 35.53 2.53
C THR A 193 27.93 35.30 3.28
N GLY A 194 28.54 34.13 3.11
CA GLY A 194 29.84 33.82 3.72
C GLY A 194 31.04 34.25 2.88
N ASP A 195 30.95 34.18 1.58
CA ASP A 195 32.13 34.41 0.70
C ASP A 195 32.37 35.89 0.36
N ALA A 196 31.31 36.69 0.26
CA ALA A 196 31.50 38.10 -0.07
C ALA A 196 32.19 38.90 1.06
N ALA A 197 31.99 38.51 2.32
CA ALA A 197 32.66 39.17 3.46
C ALA A 197 34.12 38.75 3.64
N ALA A 198 34.45 37.53 3.24
CA ALA A 198 35.82 37.00 3.30
C ALA A 198 36.69 37.60 2.18
N GLU A 199 36.14 37.79 0.98
CA GLU A 199 36.85 38.44 -0.15
C GLU A 199 37.07 39.94 0.07
N GLU A 200 36.11 40.65 0.70
CA GLU A 200 36.33 42.09 1.03
C GLU A 200 37.38 42.30 2.12
N GLN A 201 37.52 41.37 3.08
CA GLN A 201 38.59 41.44 4.08
C GLN A 201 39.95 41.10 3.53
N SER A 202 40.02 40.16 2.59
CA SER A 202 41.26 39.78 1.89
C SER A 202 41.78 40.92 1.03
N SER A 203 40.92 41.63 0.30
CA SER A 203 41.30 42.74 -0.54
C SER A 203 41.72 43.98 0.25
N LYS A 204 41.22 44.18 1.47
CA LYS A 204 41.64 45.27 2.35
C LYS A 204 42.94 45.01 3.09
N GLU A 205 43.29 43.78 3.37
CA GLU A 205 44.60 43.43 3.93
C GLU A 205 45.72 43.52 2.89
N GLU A 206 45.48 43.21 1.61
CA GLU A 206 46.47 43.39 0.55
C GLU A 206 46.75 44.87 0.24
N GLU A 207 45.75 45.76 0.36
CA GLU A 207 45.95 47.20 0.14
C GLU A 207 46.69 47.91 1.28
N LEU A 208 46.82 47.30 2.45
CA LEU A 208 47.53 47.82 3.62
C LEU A 208 48.99 47.36 3.71
N THR A 209 49.44 46.44 2.82
CA THR A 209 50.83 45.91 2.82
C THR A 209 51.73 46.49 1.73
N GLU A 210 51.16 47.23 0.80
CA GLU A 210 51.98 48.01 -0.16
C GLU A 210 52.34 49.41 0.37
N THR A 211 53.31 49.46 1.26
CA THR A 211 54.06 50.66 1.51
C THR A 211 55.02 50.89 0.35
N PRO A 212 54.98 52.06 -0.29
CA PRO A 212 55.89 52.31 -1.41
C PRO A 212 57.33 52.29 -0.91
N ASN A 213 58.09 51.40 -1.49
CA ASN A 213 59.51 51.27 -1.20
C ASN A 213 60.24 52.50 -1.78
N LEU A 214 60.52 53.47 -0.91
CA LEU A 214 61.26 54.71 -1.20
C LEU A 214 62.76 54.49 -1.34
N LYS A 215 63.18 53.51 -2.14
CA LYS A 215 64.61 53.18 -2.31
C LYS A 215 65.09 53.03 -3.73
N ASP A 216 64.42 53.50 -4.71
CA ASP A 216 64.92 53.56 -6.07
C ASP A 216 64.76 54.97 -6.66
N ALA A 217 65.31 55.92 -5.95
CA ALA A 217 65.72 57.17 -6.54
C ALA A 217 67.10 56.91 -7.13
N ASP A 218 67.11 56.49 -8.37
CA ASP A 218 68.33 56.37 -9.18
C ASP A 218 68.91 57.75 -9.43
N LEU A 219 70.02 58.00 -8.75
CA LEU A 219 70.87 59.12 -8.99
C LEU A 219 71.86 58.77 -10.17
N THR A 220 71.37 58.86 -11.37
CA THR A 220 72.30 58.96 -12.53
C THR A 220 72.63 60.42 -12.83
N VAL A 221 73.74 60.84 -12.30
CA VAL A 221 74.44 62.02 -12.78
C VAL A 221 75.34 61.56 -13.90
N THR A 222 75.15 62.10 -15.07
CA THR A 222 76.11 62.00 -16.19
C THR A 222 76.81 63.33 -16.42
N PRO A 223 78.10 63.33 -16.80
CA PRO A 223 78.87 64.52 -17.01
C PRO A 223 78.54 65.23 -18.27
#